data_2264028ec636e29565b8601e890a79c3
#
_entry.id   2264028ec636e29565b8601e890a79c3
#
_cell.length_a   1.000
_cell.length_b   1.000
_cell.length_c   1.000
_cell.angle_alpha   90.00
_cell.angle_beta   90.00
_cell.angle_gamma   90.00
#
_symmetry.space_group_name_H-M   'P 1'
#
loop_
_entity.id
_entity.type
_entity.pdbx_description
1 polymer ?
#
loop_
_entity_poly.entity_id
_entity_poly.type
_entity_poly.pdbx_seq_one_letter_code
_entity_poly.pdbx_strand_id
1 'polypeptide(L)'
;MYHCHTQLYFIGGEEALFAPLRAMPPLEYFTHSFRESREPEEESAAGADLILADLRSLDAARAVRDLTRWKRPEAELIALAGPGLTEVLPGLLPELADLWTLPMSEAELRFRFLRWQQRLKAHEDHWQASQYLESAINSSPNLIWYKDKDGIHEKVNDSFCRAVNKSKRQVEGQGHAYIWDVEQDDPACIESERVVMERRETCVSEEIIQTGEGERILTTYKSPLYDLDGGVMGTVGVAIDVTQERAYAQELIRKNQALETLFTSMDCGIMCHSVDGSRIISVNRAALEILGYDSQDALEQDGFNMIAQSVLHEDKPKLREKIASLKNPGDNTSVEYRVQHQ
;
A
#
# COMPACT_ATOMS: atom_id res chain seq x y z
N MET A 1 4.34 12.70 13.47
CA MET A 1 5.14 12.38 14.68
C MET A 1 4.20 12.04 15.82
N TYR A 2 4.52 10.99 16.57
CA TYR A 2 3.70 10.51 17.67
C TYR A 2 3.76 11.46 18.86
N HIS A 3 2.59 11.82 19.42
CA HIS A 3 2.50 12.61 20.66
C HIS A 3 2.49 11.67 21.87
N CYS A 4 3.54 11.74 22.68
CA CYS A 4 3.67 10.93 23.89
C CYS A 4 3.02 11.66 25.06
N HIS A 5 1.90 11.09 25.57
CA HIS A 5 1.28 11.52 26.83
C HIS A 5 1.72 10.56 27.92
N THR A 6 2.64 11.01 28.80
CA THR A 6 3.23 10.14 29.80
C THR A 6 2.77 10.50 31.20
N GLN A 7 2.45 9.46 31.98
CA GLN A 7 2.17 9.57 33.40
C GLN A 7 3.43 9.15 34.19
N LEU A 8 3.95 10.09 34.96
CA LEU A 8 5.15 9.90 35.75
C LEU A 8 4.75 9.76 37.21
N TYR A 9 5.24 8.71 37.85
CA TYR A 9 4.95 8.44 39.25
C TYR A 9 6.25 8.46 40.05
N PHE A 10 6.33 9.39 41.00
CA PHE A 10 7.47 9.59 41.88
C PHE A 10 7.16 9.11 43.27
N ILE A 11 8.02 8.27 43.85
CA ILE A 11 7.76 7.61 45.12
C ILE A 11 8.92 7.83 46.08
N GLY A 12 8.59 8.14 47.32
CA GLY A 12 9.56 8.40 48.38
C GLY A 12 10.29 9.72 48.14
N GLY A 13 11.45 9.84 48.76
CA GLY A 13 12.31 11.00 48.59
C GLY A 13 11.84 12.28 49.24
N GLU A 14 12.72 13.24 49.21
CA GLU A 14 12.42 14.63 49.57
C GLU A 14 11.81 15.30 48.33
N GLU A 15 10.84 16.19 48.55
CA GLU A 15 10.19 16.96 47.47
C GLU A 15 11.22 17.68 46.56
N ALA A 16 12.34 18.08 47.11
CA ALA A 16 13.45 18.70 46.44
C ALA A 16 14.11 17.78 45.37
N LEU A 17 14.04 16.46 45.51
CA LEU A 17 14.71 15.52 44.59
C LEU A 17 14.05 15.53 43.21
N PHE A 18 12.73 15.58 43.13
CA PHE A 18 11.99 15.53 41.87
C PHE A 18 11.63 16.92 41.30
N ALA A 19 11.81 17.98 42.08
CA ALA A 19 11.53 19.35 41.63
C ALA A 19 12.22 19.72 40.30
N PRO A 20 13.49 19.37 40.05
CA PRO A 20 14.19 19.65 38.79
C PRO A 20 13.53 18.96 37.58
N LEU A 21 12.96 17.76 37.78
CA LEU A 21 12.30 17.03 36.68
C LEU A 21 10.95 17.64 36.33
N ARG A 22 10.18 18.09 37.34
CA ARG A 22 8.91 18.81 37.13
C ARG A 22 9.11 20.15 36.42
N ALA A 23 10.19 20.85 36.73
CA ALA A 23 10.53 22.15 36.13
C ALA A 23 11.14 22.03 34.72
N MET A 24 11.51 20.83 34.29
CA MET A 24 12.13 20.59 33.00
C MET A 24 11.08 20.69 31.89
N PRO A 25 11.29 21.50 30.84
CA PRO A 25 10.39 21.52 29.72
C PRO A 25 10.40 20.13 29.04
N PRO A 26 9.23 19.61 28.65
CA PRO A 26 9.18 18.35 27.92
C PRO A 26 9.85 18.48 26.57
N LEU A 27 10.37 17.37 26.04
CA LEU A 27 10.78 17.30 24.64
C LEU A 27 9.60 17.62 23.71
N GLU A 28 9.90 18.06 22.50
CA GLU A 28 8.91 18.26 21.45
C GLU A 28 8.02 17.00 21.30
N TYR A 29 6.71 17.17 21.25
CA TYR A 29 5.70 16.12 21.20
C TYR A 29 5.52 15.30 22.48
N PHE A 30 6.00 15.78 23.62
CA PHE A 30 5.73 15.20 24.94
C PHE A 30 4.77 16.08 25.73
N THR A 31 3.91 15.42 26.50
CA THR A 31 3.19 16.03 27.64
C THR A 31 3.32 15.09 28.82
N HIS A 32 3.57 15.63 29.99
CA HIS A 32 3.75 14.88 31.23
C HIS A 32 2.66 15.23 32.23
N SER A 33 2.17 14.21 32.91
CA SER A 33 1.43 14.35 34.16
C SER A 33 2.22 13.69 35.27
N PHE A 34 2.15 14.25 36.49
CA PHE A 34 2.94 13.80 37.62
C PHE A 34 2.03 13.38 38.75
N ARG A 35 2.34 12.22 39.35
CA ARG A 35 1.80 11.78 40.65
C ARG A 35 2.95 11.56 41.61
N GLU A 36 2.73 11.83 42.89
CA GLU A 36 3.75 11.66 43.93
C GLU A 36 3.14 11.08 45.16
N SER A 37 3.87 10.17 45.81
CA SER A 37 3.52 9.62 47.08
C SER A 37 4.76 9.30 47.93
N ARG A 38 4.59 9.14 49.23
CA ARG A 38 5.70 8.71 50.12
C ARG A 38 5.91 7.21 50.09
N GLU A 39 4.85 6.45 49.87
CA GLU A 39 4.85 5.00 49.78
C GLU A 39 4.24 4.54 48.48
N PRO A 40 4.58 3.32 47.98
CA PRO A 40 3.99 2.75 46.82
C PRO A 40 2.46 2.64 46.90
N GLU A 41 1.76 3.11 45.84
CA GLU A 41 0.31 3.03 45.68
C GLU A 41 -0.02 2.27 44.41
N GLU A 42 -0.93 1.27 44.53
CA GLU A 42 -1.29 0.41 43.40
C GLU A 42 -1.93 1.19 42.23
N GLU A 43 -2.89 2.08 42.52
CA GLU A 43 -3.58 2.87 41.47
C GLU A 43 -2.62 3.77 40.71
N SER A 44 -1.68 4.40 41.41
CA SER A 44 -0.69 5.29 40.83
C SER A 44 0.33 4.51 39.97
N ALA A 45 0.77 3.35 40.46
CA ALA A 45 1.69 2.48 39.74
C ALA A 45 1.05 1.87 38.49
N ALA A 46 -0.21 1.42 38.55
CA ALA A 46 -0.95 0.86 37.43
C ALA A 46 -1.20 1.87 36.31
N GLY A 47 -1.26 3.16 36.64
CA GLY A 47 -1.45 4.24 35.64
C GLY A 47 -0.14 4.79 35.03
N ALA A 48 1.01 4.52 35.63
CA ALA A 48 2.27 5.15 35.25
C ALA A 48 2.92 4.55 34.00
N ASP A 49 3.64 5.39 33.23
CA ASP A 49 4.57 4.99 32.15
C ASP A 49 5.99 4.90 32.68
N LEU A 50 6.34 5.78 33.61
CA LEU A 50 7.59 5.77 34.34
C LEU A 50 7.35 5.89 35.82
N ILE A 51 7.97 4.99 36.58
CA ILE A 51 8.01 5.02 38.05
C ILE A 51 9.44 5.31 38.48
N LEU A 52 9.63 6.41 39.20
CA LEU A 52 10.90 6.74 39.86
C LEU A 52 10.74 6.53 41.37
N ALA A 53 11.39 5.50 41.90
CA ALA A 53 11.28 5.14 43.30
C ALA A 53 12.57 5.43 44.05
N ASP A 54 12.52 6.36 45.02
CA ASP A 54 13.64 6.61 45.96
C ASP A 54 13.63 5.54 47.06
N LEU A 55 14.47 4.55 46.88
CA LEU A 55 14.54 3.39 47.76
C LEU A 55 15.32 3.67 49.04
N ARG A 56 15.92 4.84 49.24
CA ARG A 56 16.66 5.18 50.49
C ARG A 56 15.75 5.28 51.72
N SER A 57 14.47 5.62 51.47
CA SER A 57 13.46 5.82 52.52
C SER A 57 12.45 4.69 52.63
N LEU A 58 12.60 3.63 51.82
CA LEU A 58 11.63 2.54 51.72
C LEU A 58 12.25 1.19 52.07
N ASP A 59 11.42 0.21 52.39
CA ASP A 59 11.82 -1.20 52.27
C ASP A 59 11.99 -1.54 50.79
N ALA A 60 13.21 -1.48 50.30
CA ALA A 60 13.54 -1.59 48.91
C ALA A 60 13.02 -2.88 48.26
N ALA A 61 13.16 -4.01 48.96
CA ALA A 61 12.76 -5.31 48.42
C ALA A 61 11.23 -5.43 48.30
N ARG A 62 10.50 -4.88 49.27
CA ARG A 62 9.03 -4.84 49.26
C ARG A 62 8.55 -3.85 48.19
N ALA A 63 9.07 -2.64 48.20
CA ALA A 63 8.66 -1.60 47.24
C ALA A 63 8.84 -2.05 45.78
N VAL A 64 9.99 -2.63 45.43
CA VAL A 64 10.25 -3.11 44.07
C VAL A 64 9.28 -4.23 43.70
N ARG A 65 9.07 -5.23 44.57
CA ARG A 65 8.12 -6.32 44.30
C ARG A 65 6.69 -5.82 44.10
N ASP A 66 6.20 -4.92 44.99
CA ASP A 66 4.85 -4.38 44.90
C ASP A 66 4.69 -3.54 43.61
N LEU A 67 5.63 -2.66 43.29
CA LEU A 67 5.61 -1.85 42.10
C LEU A 67 5.71 -2.69 40.82
N THR A 68 6.56 -3.71 40.77
CA THR A 68 6.66 -4.62 39.63
C THR A 68 5.36 -5.38 39.37
N ARG A 69 4.66 -5.76 40.48
CA ARG A 69 3.37 -6.47 40.37
C ARG A 69 2.26 -5.55 39.86
N TRP A 70 2.26 -4.27 40.24
CA TRP A 70 1.18 -3.32 39.95
C TRP A 70 1.37 -2.54 38.66
N LYS A 71 2.62 -2.31 38.24
CA LYS A 71 2.89 -1.57 37.01
C LYS A 71 2.39 -2.28 35.77
N ARG A 72 2.10 -1.53 34.71
CA ARG A 72 1.85 -2.10 33.38
C ARG A 72 3.11 -2.79 32.84
N PRO A 73 2.99 -3.80 31.99
CA PRO A 73 4.14 -4.50 31.39
C PRO A 73 5.12 -3.54 30.71
N GLU A 74 4.60 -2.52 30.02
CA GLU A 74 5.35 -1.54 29.25
C GLU A 74 5.94 -0.42 30.13
N ALA A 75 5.44 -0.27 31.37
CA ALA A 75 5.93 0.77 32.27
C ALA A 75 7.35 0.48 32.76
N GLU A 76 8.17 1.50 32.78
CA GLU A 76 9.54 1.40 33.30
C GLU A 76 9.60 1.74 34.79
N LEU A 77 10.28 0.90 35.57
CA LEU A 77 10.58 1.13 36.98
C LEU A 77 12.08 1.46 37.12
N ILE A 78 12.37 2.67 37.55
CA ILE A 78 13.74 3.14 37.81
C ILE A 78 13.89 3.35 39.31
N ALA A 79 14.89 2.70 39.89
CA ALA A 79 15.23 2.86 41.28
C ALA A 79 16.29 3.95 41.50
N LEU A 80 16.09 4.79 42.51
CA LEU A 80 17.07 5.71 43.01
C LEU A 80 17.63 5.12 44.32
N ALA A 81 18.96 4.86 44.36
CA ALA A 81 19.58 4.16 45.46
C ALA A 81 20.86 4.86 45.97
N GLY A 82 21.11 4.83 47.25
CA GLY A 82 22.36 5.23 47.83
C GLY A 82 23.44 4.14 47.70
N PRO A 83 24.72 4.46 47.95
CA PRO A 83 25.85 3.55 47.71
C PRO A 83 25.76 2.22 48.46
N GLY A 84 25.08 2.15 49.59
CA GLY A 84 24.92 0.91 50.37
C GLY A 84 23.77 -0.01 49.91
N LEU A 85 22.87 0.48 49.07
CA LEU A 85 21.72 -0.29 48.57
C LEU A 85 22.07 -1.15 47.36
N THR A 86 23.10 -0.78 46.63
CA THR A 86 23.54 -1.52 45.43
C THR A 86 24.07 -2.92 45.76
N GLU A 87 24.51 -3.18 47.03
CA GLU A 87 24.92 -4.52 47.46
C GLU A 87 23.74 -5.44 47.83
N VAL A 88 22.60 -4.87 48.15
CA VAL A 88 21.40 -5.61 48.55
C VAL A 88 20.43 -5.90 47.39
N LEU A 89 20.59 -5.20 46.27
CA LEU A 89 19.72 -5.25 45.09
C LEU A 89 20.01 -6.34 44.04
N PRO A 90 21.06 -7.20 44.08
CA PRO A 90 21.34 -8.12 42.97
C PRO A 90 20.15 -9.00 42.55
N GLY A 91 19.32 -9.39 43.51
CA GLY A 91 18.11 -10.19 43.25
C GLY A 91 16.92 -9.40 42.68
N LEU A 92 16.97 -8.06 42.67
CA LEU A 92 15.91 -7.17 42.20
C LEU A 92 16.26 -6.47 40.87
N LEU A 93 17.52 -6.51 40.45
CA LEU A 93 17.97 -5.87 39.22
C LEU A 93 17.19 -6.26 37.96
N PRO A 94 16.79 -7.54 37.79
CA PRO A 94 16.01 -7.92 36.62
C PRO A 94 14.63 -7.24 36.50
N GLU A 95 14.10 -6.73 37.61
CA GLU A 95 12.80 -6.07 37.68
C GLU A 95 12.86 -4.55 37.39
N LEU A 96 14.09 -4.01 37.34
CA LEU A 96 14.36 -2.58 37.16
C LEU A 96 14.74 -2.30 35.71
N ALA A 97 14.20 -1.22 35.15
CA ALA A 97 14.61 -0.72 33.85
C ALA A 97 15.99 0.01 33.93
N ASP A 98 16.26 0.66 35.06
CA ASP A 98 17.53 1.34 35.32
C ASP A 98 17.71 1.55 36.84
N LEU A 99 18.97 1.80 37.25
CA LEU A 99 19.34 2.12 38.62
C LEU A 99 20.15 3.43 38.66
N TRP A 100 19.61 4.45 39.33
CA TRP A 100 20.26 5.74 39.46
C TRP A 100 20.86 5.91 40.86
N THR A 101 22.18 6.07 40.91
CA THR A 101 22.89 6.15 42.18
C THR A 101 22.89 7.58 42.72
N LEU A 102 22.45 7.76 43.96
CA LEU A 102 22.46 9.02 44.68
C LEU A 102 23.68 9.09 45.65
N PRO A 103 24.27 10.28 45.92
CA PRO A 103 23.82 11.58 45.40
C PRO A 103 24.23 11.80 43.96
N MET A 104 23.37 12.46 43.19
CA MET A 104 23.66 12.90 41.83
C MET A 104 23.37 14.41 41.72
N SER A 105 24.00 15.06 40.77
CA SER A 105 23.75 16.46 40.49
C SER A 105 22.39 16.62 39.76
N GLU A 106 21.81 17.82 39.89
CA GLU A 106 20.58 18.16 39.12
C GLU A 106 20.82 18.01 37.61
N ALA A 107 21.99 18.36 37.11
CA ALA A 107 22.34 18.20 35.69
C ALA A 107 22.35 16.73 35.27
N GLU A 108 22.87 15.82 36.10
CA GLU A 108 22.87 14.40 35.83
C GLU A 108 21.44 13.81 35.88
N LEU A 109 20.62 14.20 36.86
CA LEU A 109 19.22 13.79 36.96
C LEU A 109 18.42 14.19 35.72
N ARG A 110 18.58 15.45 35.28
CA ARG A 110 17.97 15.97 34.06
C ARG A 110 18.47 15.24 32.81
N PHE A 111 19.73 14.95 32.72
CA PHE A 111 20.33 14.22 31.59
C PHE A 111 19.77 12.80 31.51
N ARG A 112 19.67 12.05 32.61
CA ARG A 112 19.13 10.68 32.62
C ARG A 112 17.66 10.67 32.25
N PHE A 113 16.89 11.63 32.74
CA PHE A 113 15.49 11.78 32.37
C PHE A 113 15.31 12.13 30.89
N LEU A 114 16.13 13.03 30.35
CA LEU A 114 16.13 13.34 28.92
C LEU A 114 16.44 12.10 28.07
N ARG A 115 17.40 11.28 28.50
CA ARG A 115 17.75 10.03 27.80
C ARG A 115 16.60 9.04 27.82
N TRP A 116 15.86 8.96 28.92
CA TRP A 116 14.64 8.15 28.98
C TRP A 116 13.59 8.65 27.99
N GLN A 117 13.31 9.95 27.97
CA GLN A 117 12.36 10.53 27.00
C GLN A 117 12.78 10.25 25.55
N GLN A 118 14.06 10.40 25.21
CA GLN A 118 14.56 10.13 23.86
C GLN A 118 14.38 8.65 23.47
N ARG A 119 14.64 7.73 24.40
CA ARG A 119 14.47 6.29 24.17
C ARG A 119 13.00 5.95 23.95
N LEU A 120 12.12 6.45 24.80
CA LEU A 120 10.67 6.26 24.65
C LEU A 120 10.18 6.82 23.31
N LYS A 121 10.60 8.04 22.96
CA LYS A 121 10.24 8.67 21.67
C LYS A 121 10.67 7.85 20.48
N ALA A 122 11.90 7.36 20.49
CA ALA A 122 12.41 6.51 19.40
C ALA A 122 11.62 5.19 19.29
N HIS A 123 11.23 4.59 20.42
CA HIS A 123 10.40 3.38 20.45
C HIS A 123 9.02 3.64 19.85
N GLU A 124 8.34 4.71 20.29
CA GLU A 124 7.00 5.08 19.84
C GLU A 124 6.98 5.48 18.35
N ASP A 125 7.98 6.23 17.90
CA ASP A 125 8.12 6.60 16.48
C ASP A 125 8.36 5.36 15.60
N HIS A 126 9.18 4.42 16.08
CA HIS A 126 9.41 3.15 15.37
C HIS A 126 8.12 2.32 15.30
N TRP A 127 7.40 2.19 16.42
CA TRP A 127 6.12 1.51 16.46
C TRP A 127 5.11 2.14 15.49
N GLN A 128 4.98 3.48 15.51
CA GLN A 128 4.06 4.20 14.61
C GLN A 128 4.42 3.99 13.14
N ALA A 129 5.72 4.10 12.79
CA ALA A 129 6.19 3.85 11.44
C ALA A 129 5.88 2.42 10.97
N SER A 130 6.06 1.44 11.87
CA SER A 130 5.72 0.03 11.63
C SER A 130 4.22 -0.16 11.40
N GLN A 131 3.38 0.49 12.21
CA GLN A 131 1.91 0.45 12.04
C GLN A 131 1.45 1.10 10.73
N TYR A 132 2.05 2.21 10.34
CA TYR A 132 1.74 2.85 9.05
C TYR A 132 2.11 1.95 7.88
N LEU A 133 3.30 1.35 7.91
CA LEU A 133 3.73 0.42 6.87
C LEU A 133 2.77 -0.78 6.77
N GLU A 134 2.47 -1.41 7.90
CA GLU A 134 1.58 -2.57 7.93
C GLU A 134 0.17 -2.23 7.46
N SER A 135 -0.39 -1.12 7.90
CA SER A 135 -1.69 -0.64 7.45
C SER A 135 -1.69 -0.33 5.95
N ALA A 136 -0.63 0.31 5.43
CA ALA A 136 -0.50 0.65 4.02
C ALA A 136 -0.46 -0.61 3.13
N ILE A 137 0.36 -1.61 3.47
CA ILE A 137 0.45 -2.84 2.68
C ILE A 137 -0.81 -3.70 2.78
N ASN A 138 -1.47 -3.74 3.96
CA ASN A 138 -2.71 -4.52 4.15
C ASN A 138 -3.94 -3.86 3.51
N SER A 139 -3.95 -2.55 3.30
CA SER A 139 -5.02 -1.85 2.57
C SER A 139 -4.96 -2.10 1.06
N SER A 140 -3.83 -2.57 0.54
CA SER A 140 -3.67 -2.87 -0.88
C SER A 140 -4.37 -4.17 -1.26
N PRO A 141 -5.14 -4.21 -2.38
CA PRO A 141 -5.68 -5.45 -2.92
C PRO A 141 -4.59 -6.32 -3.58
N ASN A 142 -3.44 -5.74 -3.91
CA ASN A 142 -2.32 -6.42 -4.54
C ASN A 142 -1.63 -7.37 -3.56
N LEU A 143 -1.03 -8.43 -4.07
CA LEU A 143 -0.18 -9.30 -3.28
C LEU A 143 1.15 -8.59 -3.03
N ILE A 144 1.55 -8.48 -1.77
CA ILE A 144 2.81 -7.84 -1.38
C ILE A 144 3.58 -8.79 -0.47
N TRP A 145 4.88 -8.97 -0.78
CA TRP A 145 5.76 -9.81 0.01
C TRP A 145 7.19 -9.26 0.06
N TYR A 146 7.88 -9.60 1.12
CA TYR A 146 9.31 -9.34 1.32
C TYR A 146 9.99 -10.68 1.50
N LYS A 147 11.13 -10.89 0.83
CA LYS A 147 11.96 -12.09 0.94
C LYS A 147 13.39 -11.71 1.28
N ASP A 148 14.03 -12.57 2.04
CA ASP A 148 15.47 -12.48 2.25
C ASP A 148 16.26 -13.01 1.04
N LYS A 149 17.60 -13.07 1.16
CA LYS A 149 18.51 -13.55 0.10
C LYS A 149 18.31 -15.03 -0.24
N ASP A 150 17.78 -15.80 0.69
CA ASP A 150 17.57 -17.24 0.56
C ASP A 150 16.16 -17.55 0.01
N GLY A 151 15.38 -16.51 -0.32
CA GLY A 151 14.03 -16.65 -0.86
C GLY A 151 12.96 -16.94 0.18
N ILE A 152 13.28 -16.78 1.47
CA ILE A 152 12.32 -16.96 2.56
C ILE A 152 11.46 -15.70 2.72
N HIS A 153 10.16 -15.88 2.85
CA HIS A 153 9.22 -14.77 3.03
C HIS A 153 9.33 -14.24 4.46
N GLU A 154 9.84 -13.02 4.60
CA GLU A 154 9.95 -12.34 5.91
C GLU A 154 8.66 -11.65 6.30
N LYS A 155 7.96 -11.07 5.32
CA LYS A 155 6.71 -10.34 5.56
C LYS A 155 5.79 -10.43 4.35
N VAL A 156 4.48 -10.56 4.62
CA VAL A 156 3.44 -10.56 3.58
C VAL A 156 2.23 -9.75 4.02
N ASN A 157 1.44 -9.27 3.07
CA ASN A 157 0.18 -8.60 3.37
C ASN A 157 -1.02 -9.57 3.40
N ASP A 158 -2.16 -9.08 3.85
CA ASP A 158 -3.38 -9.89 3.99
C ASP A 158 -3.90 -10.40 2.63
N SER A 159 -3.68 -9.64 1.54
CA SER A 159 -4.08 -10.06 0.18
C SER A 159 -3.27 -11.27 -0.28
N PHE A 160 -1.98 -11.29 0.01
CA PHE A 160 -1.12 -12.45 -0.24
C PHE A 160 -1.61 -13.68 0.53
N CYS A 161 -1.89 -13.52 1.83
CA CYS A 161 -2.41 -14.60 2.68
C CYS A 161 -3.73 -15.18 2.14
N ARG A 162 -4.64 -14.32 1.68
CA ARG A 162 -5.89 -14.77 1.05
C ARG A 162 -5.65 -15.56 -0.24
N ALA A 163 -4.74 -15.12 -1.10
CA ALA A 163 -4.43 -15.79 -2.36
C ALA A 163 -3.91 -17.22 -2.16
N VAL A 164 -3.06 -17.42 -1.14
CA VAL A 164 -2.49 -18.74 -0.81
C VAL A 164 -3.32 -19.52 0.22
N ASN A 165 -4.41 -18.95 0.74
CA ASN A 165 -5.26 -19.53 1.78
C ASN A 165 -4.48 -19.96 3.04
N LYS A 166 -3.50 -19.16 3.47
CA LYS A 166 -2.67 -19.38 4.65
C LYS A 166 -2.59 -18.10 5.49
N SER A 167 -2.45 -18.24 6.80
CA SER A 167 -2.22 -17.12 7.71
C SER A 167 -0.78 -16.58 7.59
N LYS A 168 -0.55 -15.33 8.01
CA LYS A 168 0.81 -14.76 8.08
C LYS A 168 1.79 -15.66 8.83
N ARG A 169 1.39 -16.25 9.97
CA ARG A 169 2.22 -17.15 10.76
C ARG A 169 2.62 -18.44 10.02
N GLN A 170 1.82 -18.87 9.04
CA GLN A 170 2.14 -20.05 8.22
C GLN A 170 2.99 -19.67 7.02
N VAL A 171 2.99 -18.40 6.59
CA VAL A 171 3.72 -17.92 5.41
C VAL A 171 5.09 -17.37 5.79
N GLU A 172 5.11 -16.50 6.81
CA GLU A 172 6.35 -15.84 7.26
C GLU A 172 7.32 -16.88 7.84
N GLY A 173 8.58 -16.82 7.39
CA GLY A 173 9.61 -17.81 7.69
C GLY A 173 9.61 -19.01 6.76
N GLN A 174 8.81 -19.05 5.70
CA GLN A 174 8.70 -20.18 4.77
C GLN A 174 9.15 -19.81 3.34
N GLY A 175 9.63 -20.84 2.63
CA GLY A 175 9.99 -20.76 1.22
C GLY A 175 8.77 -20.86 0.29
N HIS A 176 9.00 -20.59 -0.99
CA HIS A 176 7.95 -20.54 -2.03
C HIS A 176 7.21 -21.89 -2.15
N ALA A 177 7.93 -23.01 -2.22
CA ALA A 177 7.35 -24.36 -2.40
C ALA A 177 6.30 -24.69 -1.32
N TYR A 178 6.60 -24.40 -0.04
CA TYR A 178 5.68 -24.62 1.06
C TYR A 178 4.44 -23.73 0.97
N ILE A 179 4.63 -22.48 0.57
CA ILE A 179 3.55 -21.47 0.53
C ILE A 179 2.53 -21.81 -0.56
N TRP A 180 3.02 -22.24 -1.73
CA TRP A 180 2.18 -22.54 -2.89
C TRP A 180 1.82 -24.02 -3.02
N ASP A 181 2.17 -24.85 -2.03
CA ASP A 181 1.90 -26.30 -1.99
C ASP A 181 2.44 -27.03 -3.24
N VAL A 182 3.64 -26.66 -3.70
CA VAL A 182 4.33 -27.27 -4.83
C VAL A 182 5.53 -28.08 -4.36
N GLU A 183 5.96 -29.07 -5.15
CA GLU A 183 7.06 -29.97 -4.76
C GLU A 183 8.43 -29.27 -4.73
N GLN A 184 8.62 -28.27 -5.59
CA GLN A 184 9.86 -27.52 -5.72
C GLN A 184 9.57 -26.05 -6.02
N ASP A 185 10.51 -25.19 -5.65
CA ASP A 185 10.45 -23.77 -6.03
C ASP A 185 10.49 -23.60 -7.55
N ASP A 186 9.70 -22.68 -8.07
CA ASP A 186 9.70 -22.35 -9.50
C ASP A 186 11.07 -21.77 -9.91
N PRO A 187 11.80 -22.43 -10.83
CA PRO A 187 13.09 -21.94 -11.31
C PRO A 187 13.03 -20.52 -11.88
N ALA A 188 11.93 -20.14 -12.54
CA ALA A 188 11.74 -18.79 -13.08
C ALA A 188 11.62 -17.76 -11.96
N CYS A 189 10.95 -18.11 -10.85
CA CYS A 189 10.85 -17.26 -9.67
C CYS A 189 12.23 -17.03 -9.03
N ILE A 190 13.01 -18.10 -8.82
CA ILE A 190 14.36 -18.03 -8.26
C ILE A 190 15.27 -17.19 -9.17
N GLU A 191 15.24 -17.43 -10.47
CA GLU A 191 16.09 -16.71 -11.44
C GLU A 191 15.73 -15.23 -11.50
N SER A 192 14.45 -14.87 -11.48
CA SER A 192 14.02 -13.49 -11.47
C SER A 192 14.47 -12.74 -10.20
N GLU A 193 14.44 -13.39 -9.04
CA GLU A 193 14.93 -12.81 -7.78
C GLU A 193 16.46 -12.66 -7.80
N ARG A 194 17.19 -13.64 -8.32
CA ARG A 194 18.63 -13.55 -8.51
C ARG A 194 19.02 -12.37 -9.40
N VAL A 195 18.35 -12.23 -10.56
CA VAL A 195 18.59 -11.12 -11.49
C VAL A 195 18.32 -9.77 -10.85
N VAL A 196 17.23 -9.63 -10.09
CA VAL A 196 16.89 -8.40 -9.36
C VAL A 196 18.00 -8.03 -8.35
N MET A 197 18.47 -9.01 -7.58
CA MET A 197 19.52 -8.77 -6.58
C MET A 197 20.87 -8.42 -7.21
N GLU A 198 21.25 -9.08 -8.32
CA GLU A 198 22.52 -8.83 -9.01
C GLU A 198 22.54 -7.50 -9.74
N ARG A 199 21.47 -7.20 -10.51
CA ARG A 199 21.40 -5.97 -11.31
C ARG A 199 21.01 -4.74 -10.49
N ARG A 200 20.44 -4.96 -9.30
CA ARG A 200 19.89 -3.91 -8.44
C ARG A 200 18.80 -3.06 -9.11
N GLU A 201 18.03 -3.69 -9.98
CA GLU A 201 16.96 -3.05 -10.76
C GLU A 201 15.65 -3.81 -10.58
N THR A 202 14.54 -3.11 -10.73
CA THR A 202 13.21 -3.72 -10.71
C THR A 202 13.00 -4.58 -11.95
N CYS A 203 12.58 -5.82 -11.75
CA CYS A 203 12.12 -6.72 -12.81
C CYS A 203 10.59 -6.72 -12.85
N VAL A 204 10.03 -6.81 -14.06
CA VAL A 204 8.58 -6.95 -14.29
C VAL A 204 8.35 -8.23 -15.06
N SER A 205 7.45 -9.08 -14.59
CA SER A 205 7.05 -10.34 -15.24
C SER A 205 5.54 -10.51 -15.21
N GLU A 206 5.00 -11.29 -16.15
CA GLU A 206 3.64 -11.82 -16.05
C GLU A 206 3.72 -13.26 -15.55
N GLU A 207 2.94 -13.59 -14.56
CA GLU A 207 2.90 -14.92 -13.93
C GLU A 207 1.45 -15.42 -13.90
N ILE A 208 1.27 -16.71 -14.15
CA ILE A 208 -0.04 -17.35 -14.04
C ILE A 208 -0.01 -18.23 -12.80
N ILE A 209 -0.92 -17.98 -11.87
CA ILE A 209 -1.03 -18.75 -10.64
C ILE A 209 -2.38 -19.47 -10.56
N GLN A 210 -2.37 -20.61 -9.88
CA GLN A 210 -3.61 -21.32 -9.52
C GLN A 210 -3.99 -20.94 -8.10
N THR A 211 -5.20 -20.41 -7.94
CA THR A 211 -5.77 -20.09 -6.62
C THR A 211 -6.97 -20.99 -6.35
N GLY A 212 -7.49 -20.96 -5.11
CA GLY A 212 -8.74 -21.67 -4.79
C GLY A 212 -9.96 -21.22 -5.59
N GLU A 213 -9.90 -20.04 -6.22
CA GLU A 213 -10.96 -19.47 -7.06
C GLU A 213 -10.71 -19.65 -8.56
N GLY A 214 -9.61 -20.29 -8.94
CA GLY A 214 -9.23 -20.55 -10.34
C GLY A 214 -7.90 -19.92 -10.73
N GLU A 215 -7.63 -19.94 -12.04
CA GLU A 215 -6.46 -19.34 -12.65
C GLU A 215 -6.49 -17.80 -12.57
N ARG A 216 -5.37 -17.19 -12.17
CA ARG A 216 -5.18 -15.75 -12.12
C ARG A 216 -3.94 -15.34 -12.91
N ILE A 217 -4.05 -14.24 -13.63
CA ILE A 217 -2.93 -13.62 -14.37
C ILE A 217 -2.44 -12.45 -13.53
N LEU A 218 -1.18 -12.52 -13.11
CA LEU A 218 -0.55 -11.48 -12.30
C LEU A 218 0.51 -10.74 -13.09
N THR A 219 0.52 -9.41 -12.98
CA THR A 219 1.69 -8.61 -13.34
C THR A 219 2.51 -8.40 -12.09
N THR A 220 3.71 -8.96 -12.04
CA THR A 220 4.59 -9.00 -10.87
C THR A 220 5.76 -8.07 -11.03
N TYR A 221 5.97 -7.19 -10.05
CA TYR A 221 7.10 -6.29 -9.90
C TYR A 221 7.97 -6.81 -8.77
N LYS A 222 9.25 -7.07 -9.02
CA LYS A 222 10.23 -7.47 -8.01
C LYS A 222 11.35 -6.44 -7.97
N SER A 223 11.63 -5.89 -6.79
CA SER A 223 12.65 -4.84 -6.58
C SER A 223 13.62 -5.27 -5.48
N PRO A 224 14.90 -4.84 -5.53
CA PRO A 224 15.86 -5.13 -4.49
C PRO A 224 15.53 -4.40 -3.19
N LEU A 225 15.72 -5.07 -2.06
CA LEU A 225 15.64 -4.50 -0.73
C LEU A 225 17.06 -4.26 -0.19
N TYR A 226 17.32 -3.07 0.37
CA TYR A 226 18.65 -2.65 0.81
C TYR A 226 18.75 -2.59 2.33
N ASP A 227 19.91 -2.96 2.86
CA ASP A 227 20.30 -2.72 4.24
C ASP A 227 20.81 -1.27 4.44
N LEU A 228 21.18 -0.95 5.70
CA LEU A 228 21.67 0.39 6.07
C LEU A 228 22.98 0.79 5.38
N ASP A 229 23.78 -0.17 4.95
CA ASP A 229 25.08 0.02 4.29
C ASP A 229 24.94 0.04 2.77
N GLY A 230 23.70 -0.08 2.24
CA GLY A 230 23.41 -0.12 0.81
C GLY A 230 23.67 -1.50 0.17
N GLY A 231 23.91 -2.53 0.98
CA GLY A 231 23.95 -3.92 0.53
C GLY A 231 22.55 -4.42 0.21
N VAL A 232 22.42 -5.33 -0.76
CA VAL A 232 21.13 -5.98 -1.03
C VAL A 232 20.88 -7.01 0.06
N MET A 233 19.78 -6.90 0.78
CA MET A 233 19.37 -7.82 1.84
C MET A 233 18.28 -8.81 1.42
N GLY A 234 17.67 -8.58 0.26
CA GLY A 234 16.59 -9.43 -0.25
C GLY A 234 15.82 -8.75 -1.36
N THR A 235 14.55 -9.12 -1.52
CA THR A 235 13.65 -8.57 -2.54
C THR A 235 12.30 -8.19 -1.93
N VAL A 236 11.67 -7.17 -2.52
CA VAL A 236 10.25 -6.87 -2.31
C VAL A 236 9.49 -7.12 -3.60
N GLY A 237 8.38 -7.83 -3.51
CA GLY A 237 7.52 -8.11 -4.65
C GLY A 237 6.11 -7.54 -4.47
N VAL A 238 5.55 -7.08 -5.59
CA VAL A 238 4.15 -6.66 -5.70
C VAL A 238 3.54 -7.32 -6.91
N ALA A 239 2.47 -8.10 -6.74
CA ALA A 239 1.72 -8.68 -7.84
C ALA A 239 0.32 -8.09 -7.93
N ILE A 240 -0.06 -7.67 -9.13
CA ILE A 240 -1.33 -7.07 -9.48
C ILE A 240 -2.13 -8.12 -10.25
N ASP A 241 -3.32 -8.48 -9.79
CA ASP A 241 -4.24 -9.34 -10.53
C ASP A 241 -4.84 -8.54 -11.68
N VAL A 242 -4.49 -8.93 -12.90
CA VAL A 242 -4.97 -8.31 -14.15
C VAL A 242 -5.90 -9.23 -14.94
N THR A 243 -6.42 -10.29 -14.29
CA THR A 243 -7.26 -11.31 -14.94
C THR A 243 -8.50 -10.70 -15.58
N GLN A 244 -9.21 -9.86 -14.85
CA GLN A 244 -10.43 -9.23 -15.35
C GLN A 244 -10.14 -8.21 -16.45
N GLU A 245 -9.13 -7.38 -16.28
CA GLU A 245 -8.71 -6.39 -17.26
C GLU A 245 -8.34 -7.05 -18.59
N ARG A 246 -7.58 -8.15 -18.52
CA ARG A 246 -7.22 -8.96 -19.70
C ARG A 246 -8.45 -9.56 -20.37
N ALA A 247 -9.37 -10.14 -19.59
CA ALA A 247 -10.60 -10.70 -20.11
C ALA A 247 -11.47 -9.65 -20.80
N TYR A 248 -11.64 -8.46 -20.18
CA TYR A 248 -12.40 -7.36 -20.80
C TYR A 248 -11.73 -6.83 -22.08
N ALA A 249 -10.40 -6.69 -22.07
CA ALA A 249 -9.67 -6.25 -23.26
C ALA A 249 -9.84 -7.24 -24.42
N GLN A 250 -9.74 -8.53 -24.16
CA GLN A 250 -9.94 -9.58 -25.16
C GLN A 250 -11.39 -9.61 -25.69
N GLU A 251 -12.37 -9.45 -24.78
CA GLU A 251 -13.78 -9.39 -25.18
C GLU A 251 -14.06 -8.18 -26.08
N LEU A 252 -13.49 -7.01 -25.73
CA LEU A 252 -13.63 -5.79 -26.55
C LEU A 252 -13.02 -5.97 -27.94
N ILE A 253 -11.82 -6.55 -28.02
CA ILE A 253 -11.18 -6.87 -29.32
C ILE A 253 -12.08 -7.80 -30.14
N ARG A 254 -12.60 -8.88 -29.52
CA ARG A 254 -13.49 -9.83 -30.20
C ARG A 254 -14.79 -9.17 -30.69
N LYS A 255 -15.39 -8.29 -29.87
CA LYS A 255 -16.60 -7.55 -30.27
C LYS A 255 -16.32 -6.60 -31.43
N ASN A 256 -15.21 -5.88 -31.37
CA ASN A 256 -14.82 -4.98 -32.46
C ASN A 256 -14.57 -5.74 -33.78
N GLN A 257 -13.85 -6.87 -33.73
CA GLN A 257 -13.64 -7.72 -34.89
C GLN A 257 -14.94 -8.28 -35.47
N ALA A 258 -15.88 -8.70 -34.61
CA ALA A 258 -17.20 -9.16 -35.04
C ALA A 258 -18.01 -8.03 -35.70
N LEU A 259 -18.01 -6.82 -35.15
CA LEU A 259 -18.65 -5.65 -35.74
C LEU A 259 -18.03 -5.29 -37.10
N GLU A 260 -16.71 -5.32 -37.21
CA GLU A 260 -15.99 -5.04 -38.45
C GLU A 260 -16.30 -6.10 -39.51
N THR A 261 -16.35 -7.37 -39.12
CA THR A 261 -16.75 -8.47 -40.02
C THR A 261 -18.18 -8.28 -40.51
N LEU A 262 -19.13 -7.96 -39.62
CA LEU A 262 -20.50 -7.69 -40.01
C LEU A 262 -20.60 -6.50 -40.96
N PHE A 263 -19.94 -5.40 -40.62
CA PHE A 263 -19.93 -4.18 -41.42
C PHE A 263 -19.41 -4.42 -42.83
N THR A 264 -18.34 -5.20 -42.96
CA THR A 264 -17.72 -5.51 -44.30
C THR A 264 -18.51 -6.55 -45.07
N SER A 265 -19.19 -7.50 -44.41
CA SER A 265 -19.94 -8.62 -45.07
C SER A 265 -21.37 -8.30 -45.43
N MET A 266 -21.91 -7.16 -44.98
CA MET A 266 -23.28 -6.76 -45.33
C MET A 266 -23.40 -6.45 -46.80
N ASP A 267 -24.47 -6.99 -47.45
CA ASP A 267 -24.79 -6.73 -48.85
C ASP A 267 -25.41 -5.34 -49.08
N CYS A 268 -25.80 -4.62 -48.00
CA CYS A 268 -26.26 -3.24 -48.11
C CYS A 268 -25.13 -2.25 -47.94
N GLY A 269 -25.11 -1.23 -48.77
CA GLY A 269 -24.12 -0.14 -48.65
C GLY A 269 -24.31 0.69 -47.37
N ILE A 270 -23.27 0.72 -46.54
CA ILE A 270 -23.27 1.52 -45.33
C ILE A 270 -22.13 2.55 -45.43
N MET A 271 -22.44 3.82 -45.21
CA MET A 271 -21.50 4.91 -45.19
C MET A 271 -21.78 5.79 -43.97
N CYS A 272 -20.71 6.11 -43.21
CA CYS A 272 -20.72 7.10 -42.18
C CYS A 272 -19.93 8.33 -42.65
N HIS A 273 -20.54 9.50 -42.60
CA HIS A 273 -19.91 10.74 -43.02
C HIS A 273 -20.27 11.89 -42.09
N SER A 274 -19.53 13.00 -42.17
CA SER A 274 -19.88 14.24 -41.47
C SER A 274 -21.24 14.77 -41.94
N VAL A 275 -21.90 15.56 -41.09
CA VAL A 275 -23.26 16.08 -41.36
C VAL A 275 -23.32 16.93 -42.64
N ASP A 276 -22.26 17.61 -42.96
CA ASP A 276 -22.11 18.40 -44.23
C ASP A 276 -21.72 17.55 -45.46
N GLY A 277 -21.49 16.25 -45.27
CA GLY A 277 -21.09 15.32 -46.29
C GLY A 277 -19.65 15.50 -46.82
N SER A 278 -18.86 16.37 -46.16
CA SER A 278 -17.51 16.72 -46.63
C SER A 278 -16.43 15.69 -46.28
N ARG A 279 -16.66 14.86 -45.25
CA ARG A 279 -15.69 13.88 -44.77
C ARG A 279 -16.37 12.52 -44.58
N ILE A 280 -15.74 11.49 -45.15
CA ILE A 280 -16.10 10.11 -44.94
C ILE A 280 -15.42 9.61 -43.69
N ILE A 281 -16.18 9.03 -42.76
CA ILE A 281 -15.68 8.46 -41.52
C ILE A 281 -15.42 6.96 -41.71
N SER A 282 -16.36 6.25 -42.34
CA SER A 282 -16.22 4.84 -42.71
C SER A 282 -17.17 4.49 -43.83
N VAL A 283 -16.81 3.48 -44.61
CA VAL A 283 -17.61 2.97 -45.72
C VAL A 283 -17.38 1.46 -45.82
N ASN A 284 -18.46 0.69 -45.99
CA ASN A 284 -18.35 -0.75 -46.19
C ASN A 284 -18.11 -1.11 -47.64
N ARG A 285 -17.76 -2.38 -47.87
CA ARG A 285 -17.46 -2.89 -49.21
C ARG A 285 -18.65 -2.73 -50.16
N ALA A 286 -19.86 -3.06 -49.73
CA ALA A 286 -21.05 -2.94 -50.57
C ALA A 286 -21.35 -1.49 -50.98
N ALA A 287 -21.08 -0.51 -50.12
CA ALA A 287 -21.24 0.90 -50.47
C ALA A 287 -20.17 1.33 -51.53
N LEU A 288 -18.91 0.88 -51.39
CA LEU A 288 -17.88 1.13 -52.41
C LEU A 288 -18.26 0.54 -53.76
N GLU A 289 -18.72 -0.69 -53.81
CA GLU A 289 -19.20 -1.37 -55.04
C GLU A 289 -20.37 -0.64 -55.69
N ILE A 290 -21.36 -0.19 -54.87
CA ILE A 290 -22.51 0.59 -55.38
C ILE A 290 -22.07 1.93 -55.97
N LEU A 291 -21.05 2.56 -55.36
CA LEU A 291 -20.56 3.87 -55.81
C LEU A 291 -19.48 3.78 -56.90
N GLY A 292 -18.98 2.59 -57.19
CA GLY A 292 -17.97 2.36 -58.22
C GLY A 292 -16.53 2.67 -57.82
N TYR A 293 -16.21 2.61 -56.52
CA TYR A 293 -14.84 2.86 -56.01
C TYR A 293 -14.21 1.57 -55.44
N ASP A 294 -12.90 1.44 -55.67
CA ASP A 294 -12.13 0.28 -55.18
C ASP A 294 -11.76 0.36 -53.71
N SER A 295 -11.69 1.57 -53.15
CA SER A 295 -11.31 1.79 -51.75
C SER A 295 -11.83 3.12 -51.18
N GLN A 296 -11.84 3.23 -49.86
CA GLN A 296 -12.16 4.48 -49.14
C GLN A 296 -11.16 5.59 -49.52
N ASP A 297 -9.87 5.26 -49.65
CA ASP A 297 -8.83 6.24 -50.02
C ASP A 297 -9.07 6.81 -51.42
N ALA A 298 -9.49 5.97 -52.38
CA ALA A 298 -9.85 6.41 -53.70
C ALA A 298 -11.07 7.35 -53.67
N LEU A 299 -12.06 7.03 -52.89
CA LEU A 299 -13.26 7.83 -52.67
C LEU A 299 -12.93 9.21 -52.04
N GLU A 300 -12.02 9.26 -51.07
CA GLU A 300 -11.57 10.50 -50.40
C GLU A 300 -10.69 11.36 -51.34
N GLN A 301 -9.77 10.76 -52.10
CA GLN A 301 -8.92 11.47 -53.04
C GLN A 301 -9.69 12.15 -54.18
N ASP A 302 -10.82 11.58 -54.58
CA ASP A 302 -11.72 12.17 -55.58
C ASP A 302 -12.54 13.33 -55.00
N GLY A 303 -12.37 13.66 -53.72
CA GLY A 303 -13.11 14.72 -53.02
C GLY A 303 -14.60 14.42 -52.93
N PHE A 304 -14.94 13.16 -52.78
CA PHE A 304 -16.31 12.68 -52.83
C PHE A 304 -17.23 13.36 -51.79
N ASN A 305 -18.33 13.90 -52.29
CA ASN A 305 -19.46 14.37 -51.50
C ASN A 305 -20.74 13.69 -52.04
N MET A 306 -21.26 12.76 -51.21
CA MET A 306 -22.40 11.93 -51.60
C MET A 306 -23.58 12.76 -52.15
N ILE A 307 -23.99 13.82 -51.45
CA ILE A 307 -25.13 14.66 -51.81
C ILE A 307 -24.84 15.45 -53.08
N ALA A 308 -23.63 15.95 -53.22
CA ALA A 308 -23.26 16.79 -54.36
C ALA A 308 -23.01 15.99 -55.64
N GLN A 309 -22.41 14.79 -55.53
CA GLN A 309 -21.93 14.03 -56.71
C GLN A 309 -22.81 12.88 -57.10
N SER A 310 -23.27 12.06 -56.09
CA SER A 310 -23.96 10.79 -56.41
C SER A 310 -25.48 10.91 -56.48
N VAL A 311 -26.09 11.89 -55.84
CA VAL A 311 -27.56 12.05 -55.84
C VAL A 311 -28.01 12.85 -57.04
N LEU A 312 -29.01 12.35 -57.79
CA LEU A 312 -29.59 13.08 -58.92
C LEU A 312 -30.11 14.45 -58.47
N HIS A 313 -29.95 15.46 -59.30
CA HIS A 313 -30.24 16.86 -58.97
C HIS A 313 -31.69 17.06 -58.46
N GLU A 314 -32.62 16.35 -59.03
CA GLU A 314 -34.06 16.40 -58.69
C GLU A 314 -34.34 15.89 -57.26
N ASP A 315 -33.53 14.94 -56.74
CA ASP A 315 -33.74 14.28 -55.46
C ASP A 315 -32.95 14.99 -54.30
N LYS A 316 -32.02 15.87 -54.63
CA LYS A 316 -31.18 16.61 -53.66
C LYS A 316 -32.00 17.44 -52.63
N PRO A 317 -33.04 18.21 -53.03
CA PRO A 317 -33.83 18.99 -52.07
C PRO A 317 -34.54 18.10 -51.08
N LYS A 318 -35.15 17.01 -51.48
CA LYS A 318 -35.84 16.04 -50.63
C LYS A 318 -34.89 15.41 -49.61
N LEU A 319 -33.67 15.02 -50.03
CA LEU A 319 -32.67 14.44 -49.17
C LEU A 319 -32.18 15.46 -48.14
N ARG A 320 -31.89 16.70 -48.53
CA ARG A 320 -31.46 17.78 -47.63
C ARG A 320 -32.51 18.10 -46.57
N GLU A 321 -33.81 18.15 -46.93
CA GLU A 321 -34.90 18.36 -46.00
C GLU A 321 -34.96 17.26 -44.92
N LYS A 322 -34.81 15.99 -45.35
CA LYS A 322 -34.78 14.85 -44.44
C LYS A 322 -33.57 14.87 -43.51
N ILE A 323 -32.37 15.15 -44.01
CA ILE A 323 -31.18 15.28 -43.16
C ILE A 323 -31.34 16.43 -42.17
N ALA A 324 -31.88 17.59 -42.60
CA ALA A 324 -32.10 18.73 -41.74
C ALA A 324 -33.15 18.48 -40.63
N SER A 325 -33.96 17.44 -40.77
CA SER A 325 -34.92 17.01 -39.75
C SER A 325 -34.24 16.22 -38.58
N LEU A 326 -33.05 15.69 -38.78
CA LEU A 326 -32.25 14.97 -37.78
C LEU A 326 -31.58 15.98 -36.89
N LYS A 327 -32.00 16.11 -35.61
CA LYS A 327 -31.49 17.13 -34.67
C LYS A 327 -30.74 16.56 -33.50
N ASN A 328 -31.01 15.31 -33.14
CA ASN A 328 -30.46 14.67 -31.95
C ASN A 328 -29.69 13.40 -32.31
N PRO A 329 -28.69 12.99 -31.52
CA PRO A 329 -28.08 11.68 -31.62
C PRO A 329 -29.16 10.58 -31.51
N GLY A 330 -29.19 9.65 -32.47
CA GLY A 330 -30.16 8.56 -32.53
C GLY A 330 -31.40 8.86 -33.42
N ASP A 331 -31.59 10.09 -33.88
CA ASP A 331 -32.61 10.41 -34.87
C ASP A 331 -32.37 9.60 -36.14
N ASN A 332 -33.42 9.09 -36.76
CA ASN A 332 -33.36 8.37 -38.04
C ASN A 332 -34.44 8.83 -38.99
N THR A 333 -34.18 8.67 -40.27
CA THR A 333 -35.19 8.93 -41.32
C THR A 333 -34.95 8.00 -42.48
N SER A 334 -36.00 7.77 -43.26
CA SER A 334 -35.94 7.01 -44.50
C SER A 334 -36.34 7.90 -45.66
N VAL A 335 -35.58 7.80 -46.75
CA VAL A 335 -35.86 8.51 -47.96
C VAL A 335 -35.35 7.71 -49.18
N GLU A 336 -36.17 7.60 -50.19
CA GLU A 336 -35.80 7.03 -51.47
C GLU A 336 -35.27 8.14 -52.39
N TYR A 337 -34.08 7.92 -53.01
CA TYR A 337 -33.45 8.79 -53.96
C TYR A 337 -32.66 7.97 -54.99
N ARG A 338 -32.48 8.53 -56.16
CA ARG A 338 -31.71 7.93 -57.22
C ARG A 338 -30.28 8.32 -57.15
N VAL A 339 -29.37 7.37 -57.26
CA VAL A 339 -27.92 7.56 -57.37
C VAL A 339 -27.44 7.35 -58.78
N GLN A 340 -26.43 8.17 -59.15
CA GLN A 340 -25.72 8.01 -60.40
C GLN A 340 -24.47 7.18 -60.09
N HIS A 341 -24.36 6.03 -60.75
CA HIS A 341 -23.14 5.21 -60.70
C HIS A 341 -22.05 5.89 -61.56
N GLN A 342 -20.85 5.92 -61.03
CA GLN A 342 -19.67 6.42 -61.76
C GLN A 342 -19.20 5.39 -62.80
#